data_89bde26656ea3dc6678a5733eacdaefd
#
_entry.id   89bde26656ea3dc6678a5733eacdaefd
#
_cell.length_a   1.000
_cell.length_b   1.000
_cell.length_c   1.000
_cell.angle_alpha   90.00
_cell.angle_beta   90.00
_cell.angle_gamma   90.00
#
_symmetry.space_group_name_H-M   'P 1'
#
loop_
_entity.id
_entity.type
_entity.pdbx_description
1 polymer ?
#
loop_
_entity_poly.entity_id
_entity_poly.type
_entity_poly.pdbx_seq_one_letter_code
_entity_poly.pdbx_strand_id
1 'polypeptide(L)'
;IFGEYLLRNEIGGEDCYVRMVSYLEGTPLDDIRAEIIDPKTLHLSMGKFLAKLGIGLDGFSHPNENHRLLWDVAQTESLFDLLENIQDKQKRKMAELSLFYFQNNTKGLLSQQRKQVIHNDMNPDNVLVSTEGASSVVGMIDFGDMLHAPLINDLAVACAYEVIRVESLYGGSKDLLF
;
A
#
# COMPACT_ATOMS: atom_id res chain seq x y z
N ILE A 1 -24.47 13.58 -13.45
CA ILE A 1 -24.90 13.82 -12.05
C ILE A 1 -23.73 14.50 -11.37
N PHE A 2 -23.77 15.83 -11.26
CA PHE A 2 -22.76 16.62 -10.56
C PHE A 2 -23.46 17.27 -9.37
N GLY A 3 -23.52 16.53 -8.23
CA GLY A 3 -23.89 17.10 -6.94
C GLY A 3 -22.65 17.44 -6.14
N GLU A 4 -22.76 18.33 -5.18
CA GLU A 4 -21.71 18.54 -4.19
C GLU A 4 -21.63 17.30 -3.28
N TYR A 5 -20.60 16.48 -3.48
CA TYR A 5 -20.38 15.25 -2.70
C TYR A 5 -19.56 15.50 -1.43
N LEU A 6 -19.16 16.74 -1.17
CA LEU A 6 -18.39 17.16 -0.02
C LEU A 6 -19.23 18.14 0.81
N LEU A 7 -19.47 17.79 2.06
CA LEU A 7 -20.08 18.69 3.05
C LEU A 7 -18.95 19.32 3.87
N ARG A 8 -18.84 20.65 3.82
CA ARG A 8 -17.96 21.37 4.74
C ARG A 8 -18.59 21.38 6.12
N ASN A 9 -17.84 21.05 7.13
CA ASN A 9 -18.23 21.10 8.53
C ASN A 9 -17.08 21.66 9.37
N GLU A 10 -17.39 22.21 10.54
CA GLU A 10 -16.41 22.67 11.51
C GLU A 10 -16.42 21.69 12.71
N ILE A 11 -15.29 21.07 12.99
CA ILE A 11 -15.13 20.15 14.12
C ILE A 11 -13.93 20.61 14.94
N GLY A 12 -14.18 20.98 16.20
CA GLY A 12 -13.12 21.45 17.11
C GLY A 12 -12.45 22.77 16.70
N GLY A 13 -13.11 23.61 15.87
CA GLY A 13 -12.55 24.85 15.35
C GLY A 13 -11.75 24.69 14.05
N GLU A 14 -11.72 23.49 13.48
CA GLU A 14 -11.06 23.19 12.21
C GLU A 14 -12.08 22.91 11.10
N ASP A 15 -11.83 23.42 9.90
CA ASP A 15 -12.61 23.11 8.72
C ASP A 15 -12.38 21.66 8.28
N CYS A 16 -13.44 20.87 8.30
CA CYS A 16 -13.44 19.47 7.88
C CYS A 16 -14.36 19.27 6.67
N TYR A 17 -13.99 18.34 5.81
CA TYR A 17 -14.85 17.90 4.71
C TYR A 17 -15.35 16.49 4.96
N VAL A 18 -16.65 16.32 4.90
CA VAL A 18 -17.32 15.03 5.04
C VAL A 18 -17.78 14.57 3.66
N ARG A 19 -17.44 13.34 3.31
CA ARG A 19 -17.94 12.69 2.09
C ARG A 19 -18.66 11.39 2.45
N MET A 20 -19.66 11.07 1.66
CA MET A 20 -20.32 9.77 1.71
C MET A 20 -20.13 9.09 0.36
N VAL A 21 -19.65 7.85 0.40
CA VAL A 21 -19.43 7.01 -0.79
C VAL A 21 -20.31 5.76 -0.69
N SER A 22 -20.59 5.12 -1.82
CA SER A 22 -21.29 3.84 -1.81
C SER A 22 -20.42 2.78 -1.12
N TYR A 23 -21.08 1.91 -0.36
CA TYR A 23 -20.42 0.76 0.26
C TYR A 23 -19.93 -0.20 -0.83
N LEU A 24 -18.70 -0.67 -0.70
CA LEU A 24 -18.13 -1.68 -1.57
C LEU A 24 -18.20 -3.04 -0.87
N GLU A 25 -18.89 -3.99 -1.47
CA GLU A 25 -19.04 -5.33 -0.90
C GLU A 25 -17.72 -6.11 -0.96
N GLY A 26 -17.41 -6.81 0.12
CA GLY A 26 -16.20 -7.60 0.30
C GLY A 26 -15.79 -7.65 1.77
N THR A 27 -14.83 -8.51 2.08
CA THR A 27 -14.24 -8.61 3.41
C THR A 27 -12.77 -8.18 3.34
N PRO A 28 -12.27 -7.33 4.25
CA PRO A 28 -10.84 -7.03 4.33
C PRO A 28 -10.01 -8.31 4.40
N LEU A 29 -8.92 -8.35 3.66
CA LEU A 29 -8.06 -9.53 3.60
C LEU A 29 -7.48 -9.90 4.98
N ASP A 30 -7.26 -8.90 5.84
CA ASP A 30 -6.75 -9.12 7.21
C ASP A 30 -7.76 -9.83 8.11
N ASP A 31 -9.06 -9.70 7.83
CA ASP A 31 -10.14 -10.39 8.56
C ASP A 31 -10.33 -11.85 8.13
N ILE A 32 -9.64 -12.30 7.08
CA ILE A 32 -9.79 -13.64 6.54
C ILE A 32 -8.81 -14.61 7.20
N ARG A 33 -9.35 -15.76 7.65
CA ARG A 33 -8.51 -16.85 8.17
C ARG A 33 -7.62 -17.43 7.09
N ALA A 34 -6.34 -17.62 7.42
CA ALA A 34 -5.33 -18.12 6.50
C ALA A 34 -5.70 -19.46 5.83
N GLU A 35 -6.37 -20.33 6.58
CA GLU A 35 -6.72 -21.69 6.12
C GLU A 35 -7.76 -21.70 4.98
N ILE A 36 -8.46 -20.56 4.76
CA ILE A 36 -9.48 -20.44 3.71
C ILE A 36 -8.86 -19.92 2.41
N ILE A 37 -7.65 -19.36 2.47
CA ILE A 37 -7.01 -18.69 1.34
C ILE A 37 -6.19 -19.72 0.55
N ASP A 38 -6.44 -19.79 -0.78
CA ASP A 38 -5.45 -20.31 -1.71
C ASP A 38 -4.46 -19.19 -2.08
N PRO A 39 -3.21 -19.21 -1.56
CA PRO A 39 -2.26 -18.13 -1.75
C PRO A 39 -1.95 -17.86 -3.22
N LYS A 40 -1.88 -18.90 -4.04
CA LYS A 40 -1.57 -18.75 -5.47
C LYS A 40 -2.68 -18.01 -6.21
N THR A 41 -3.93 -18.37 -5.96
CA THR A 41 -5.09 -17.69 -6.56
C THR A 41 -5.22 -16.26 -6.05
N LEU A 42 -4.99 -16.03 -4.76
CA LEU A 42 -5.00 -14.70 -4.17
C LEU A 42 -3.95 -13.79 -4.82
N HIS A 43 -2.67 -14.20 -4.84
CA HIS A 43 -1.60 -13.38 -5.41
C HIS A 43 -1.82 -13.09 -6.90
N LEU A 44 -2.34 -14.05 -7.65
CA LEU A 44 -2.71 -13.82 -9.04
C LEU A 44 -3.85 -12.79 -9.17
N SER A 45 -4.84 -12.87 -8.29
CA SER A 45 -5.96 -11.92 -8.24
C SER A 45 -5.49 -10.52 -7.84
N MET A 46 -4.63 -10.40 -6.83
CA MET A 46 -4.02 -9.14 -6.40
C MET A 46 -3.25 -8.48 -7.54
N GLY A 47 -2.38 -9.23 -8.21
CA GLY A 47 -1.61 -8.71 -9.35
C GLY A 47 -2.50 -8.23 -10.50
N LYS A 48 -3.57 -8.99 -10.82
CA LYS A 48 -4.55 -8.57 -11.84
C LYS A 48 -5.31 -7.32 -11.43
N PHE A 49 -5.70 -7.22 -10.16
CA PHE A 49 -6.42 -6.07 -9.65
C PHE A 49 -5.52 -4.82 -9.69
N LEU A 50 -4.28 -4.95 -9.21
CA LEU A 50 -3.30 -3.86 -9.21
C LEU A 50 -3.01 -3.35 -10.63
N ALA A 51 -2.88 -4.25 -11.61
CA ALA A 51 -2.71 -3.87 -13.00
C ALA A 51 -3.92 -3.09 -13.55
N LYS A 52 -5.15 -3.51 -13.20
CA LYS A 52 -6.38 -2.79 -13.59
C LYS A 52 -6.46 -1.41 -12.92
N LEU A 53 -6.08 -1.33 -11.65
CA LEU A 53 -6.03 -0.06 -10.92
C LEU A 53 -5.03 0.91 -11.57
N GLY A 54 -3.83 0.42 -11.87
CA GLY A 54 -2.81 1.22 -12.56
C GLY A 54 -3.25 1.71 -13.95
N ILE A 55 -4.00 0.90 -14.69
CA ILE A 55 -4.61 1.32 -15.97
C ILE A 55 -5.72 2.36 -15.72
N GLY A 56 -6.56 2.15 -14.70
CA GLY A 56 -7.65 3.07 -14.38
C GLY A 56 -7.19 4.44 -13.89
N LEU A 57 -6.00 4.50 -13.29
CA LEU A 57 -5.37 5.74 -12.82
C LEU A 57 -4.45 6.39 -13.87
N ASP A 58 -4.29 5.78 -15.03
CA ASP A 58 -3.46 6.35 -16.10
C ASP A 58 -4.03 7.70 -16.58
N GLY A 59 -3.21 8.74 -16.54
CA GLY A 59 -3.62 10.11 -16.86
C GLY A 59 -4.45 10.82 -15.76
N PHE A 60 -4.75 10.17 -14.63
CA PHE A 60 -5.34 10.87 -13.50
C PHE A 60 -4.31 11.84 -12.88
N SER A 61 -4.77 13.03 -12.52
CA SER A 61 -3.93 14.03 -11.86
C SER A 61 -4.77 14.83 -10.85
N HIS A 62 -4.13 15.28 -9.79
CA HIS A 62 -4.76 16.07 -8.74
C HIS A 62 -3.77 17.13 -8.21
N PRO A 63 -4.21 18.35 -7.87
CA PRO A 63 -3.30 19.39 -7.36
C PRO A 63 -2.44 18.96 -6.17
N ASN A 64 -2.92 18.01 -5.38
CA ASN A 64 -2.25 17.47 -4.18
C ASN A 64 -1.46 16.17 -4.42
N GLU A 65 -1.29 15.72 -5.65
CA GLU A 65 -0.63 14.45 -5.98
C GLU A 65 0.85 14.36 -5.57
N ASN A 66 1.46 15.50 -5.24
CA ASN A 66 2.86 15.61 -4.81
C ASN A 66 3.01 15.93 -3.31
N HIS A 67 2.00 15.62 -2.50
CA HIS A 67 2.11 15.79 -1.05
C HIS A 67 3.15 14.83 -0.47
N ARG A 68 3.69 15.17 0.70
CA ARG A 68 4.75 14.39 1.33
C ARG A 68 4.16 13.42 2.34
N LEU A 69 4.43 12.14 2.15
CA LEU A 69 4.15 11.07 3.12
C LEU A 69 5.46 10.50 3.66
N LEU A 70 5.51 10.20 4.95
CA LEU A 70 6.73 9.64 5.58
C LEU A 70 7.08 8.26 5.02
N TRP A 71 6.06 7.46 4.68
CA TRP A 71 6.20 6.12 4.11
C TRP A 71 6.25 6.09 2.57
N ASP A 72 6.28 7.24 1.92
CA ASP A 72 6.62 7.28 0.50
C ASP A 72 8.04 6.77 0.28
N VAL A 73 8.21 5.81 -0.63
CA VAL A 73 9.51 5.22 -0.96
C VAL A 73 10.53 6.29 -1.37
N ALA A 74 10.09 7.40 -1.97
CA ALA A 74 10.97 8.52 -2.29
C ALA A 74 11.53 9.24 -1.04
N GLN A 75 10.93 9.06 0.13
CA GLN A 75 11.36 9.65 1.40
C GLN A 75 12.31 8.75 2.20
N THR A 76 12.72 7.60 1.66
CA THR A 76 13.55 6.59 2.35
C THR A 76 14.80 7.18 3.00
N GLU A 77 15.39 8.24 2.43
CA GLU A 77 16.58 8.91 3.03
C GLU A 77 16.27 9.55 4.38
N SER A 78 15.04 10.05 4.61
CA SER A 78 14.66 10.64 5.89
C SER A 78 14.58 9.62 7.03
N LEU A 79 14.53 8.32 6.69
CA LEU A 79 14.49 7.25 7.70
C LEU A 79 15.84 7.01 8.37
N PHE A 80 16.96 7.49 7.82
CA PHE A 80 18.27 7.41 8.48
C PHE A 80 18.25 8.09 9.85
N ASP A 81 17.59 9.25 9.95
CA ASP A 81 17.49 10.01 11.20
C ASP A 81 16.63 9.29 12.26
N LEU A 82 15.82 8.31 11.86
CA LEU A 82 14.95 7.53 12.73
C LEU A 82 15.61 6.24 13.25
N LEU A 83 16.77 5.86 12.72
CA LEU A 83 17.45 4.61 13.11
C LEU A 83 17.81 4.56 14.60
N GLU A 84 18.09 5.70 15.22
CA GLU A 84 18.41 5.77 16.65
C GLU A 84 17.25 5.35 17.56
N ASN A 85 16.01 5.43 17.07
CA ASN A 85 14.81 5.01 17.80
C ASN A 85 14.71 3.48 17.91
N ILE A 86 15.44 2.71 17.10
CA ILE A 86 15.47 1.25 17.16
C ILE A 86 16.44 0.83 18.27
N GLN A 87 15.90 0.36 19.39
CA GLN A 87 16.71 0.01 20.58
C GLN A 87 17.53 -1.27 20.36
N ASP A 88 16.98 -2.25 19.63
CA ASP A 88 17.66 -3.50 19.29
C ASP A 88 18.77 -3.21 18.26
N LYS A 89 20.03 -3.45 18.67
CA LYS A 89 21.21 -3.19 17.84
C LYS A 89 21.24 -4.01 16.55
N GLN A 90 20.76 -5.24 16.61
CA GLN A 90 20.76 -6.13 15.43
C GLN A 90 19.70 -5.66 14.42
N LYS A 91 18.50 -5.35 14.88
CA LYS A 91 17.43 -4.78 14.04
C LYS A 91 17.83 -3.43 13.44
N ARG A 92 18.44 -2.55 14.26
CA ARG A 92 18.97 -1.27 13.78
C ARG A 92 19.99 -1.46 12.67
N LYS A 93 20.93 -2.41 12.84
CA LYS A 93 21.94 -2.70 11.82
C LYS A 93 21.31 -3.24 10.54
N MET A 94 20.30 -4.08 10.62
CA MET A 94 19.57 -4.58 9.45
C MET A 94 18.85 -3.45 8.73
N ALA A 95 18.16 -2.57 9.45
CA ALA A 95 17.48 -1.41 8.88
C ALA A 95 18.50 -0.47 8.17
N GLU A 96 19.62 -0.17 8.83
CA GLU A 96 20.70 0.64 8.25
C GLU A 96 21.21 0.04 6.92
N LEU A 97 21.49 -1.27 6.89
CA LEU A 97 21.94 -1.96 5.69
C LEU A 97 20.89 -1.91 4.56
N SER A 98 19.62 -2.05 4.90
CA SER A 98 18.53 -1.95 3.92
C SER A 98 18.43 -0.55 3.32
N LEU A 99 18.55 0.50 4.14
CA LEU A 99 18.56 1.88 3.67
C LEU A 99 19.77 2.18 2.78
N PHE A 100 20.97 1.72 3.15
CA PHE A 100 22.15 1.85 2.31
C PHE A 100 22.03 1.10 0.99
N TYR A 101 21.45 -0.11 1.02
CA TYR A 101 21.21 -0.87 -0.20
C TYR A 101 20.25 -0.12 -1.14
N PHE A 102 19.14 0.39 -0.60
CA PHE A 102 18.18 1.19 -1.35
C PHE A 102 18.85 2.40 -1.99
N GLN A 103 19.59 3.19 -1.19
CA GLN A 103 20.24 4.41 -1.65
C GLN A 103 21.23 4.16 -2.80
N ASN A 104 22.02 3.08 -2.70
CA ASN A 104 23.10 2.83 -3.65
C ASN A 104 22.66 2.03 -4.88
N ASN A 105 21.60 1.23 -4.79
CA ASN A 105 21.23 0.30 -5.85
C ASN A 105 19.82 0.55 -6.44
N THR A 106 18.89 1.10 -5.66
CA THR A 106 17.48 1.16 -6.05
C THR A 106 17.04 2.57 -6.43
N LYS A 107 17.44 3.59 -5.67
CA LYS A 107 16.96 4.97 -5.84
C LYS A 107 17.17 5.50 -7.26
N GLY A 108 18.36 5.27 -7.84
CA GLY A 108 18.68 5.70 -9.20
C GLY A 108 17.80 5.02 -10.27
N LEU A 109 17.44 3.76 -10.05
CA LEU A 109 16.57 3.02 -10.96
C LEU A 109 15.12 3.49 -10.87
N LEU A 110 14.61 3.77 -9.66
CA LEU A 110 13.27 4.28 -9.46
C LEU A 110 13.02 5.63 -10.13
N SER A 111 14.03 6.50 -10.17
CA SER A 111 13.91 7.80 -10.83
C SER A 111 13.61 7.70 -12.32
N GLN A 112 13.98 6.60 -12.96
CA GLN A 112 13.82 6.32 -14.40
C GLN A 112 12.52 5.56 -14.72
N GLN A 113 11.78 5.12 -13.69
CA GLN A 113 10.56 4.35 -13.90
C GLN A 113 9.39 5.25 -14.33
N ARG A 114 8.43 4.65 -15.06
CA ARG A 114 7.16 5.29 -15.38
C ARG A 114 6.46 5.71 -14.10
N LYS A 115 6.00 6.95 -14.06
CA LYS A 115 5.30 7.54 -12.92
C LYS A 115 3.86 7.89 -13.30
N GLN A 116 3.00 7.76 -12.33
CA GLN A 116 1.60 8.21 -12.37
C GLN A 116 1.10 8.39 -10.94
N VAL A 117 -0.12 8.83 -10.76
CA VAL A 117 -0.78 8.69 -9.45
C VAL A 117 -1.02 7.21 -9.18
N ILE A 118 -0.60 6.76 -8.01
CA ILE A 118 -0.72 5.37 -7.53
C ILE A 118 -1.50 5.35 -6.22
N HIS A 119 -1.98 4.19 -5.79
CA HIS A 119 -2.67 4.04 -4.51
C HIS A 119 -1.72 4.18 -3.31
N ASN A 120 -0.54 3.60 -3.43
CA ASN A 120 0.56 3.66 -2.47
C ASN A 120 0.34 2.92 -1.13
N ASP A 121 -0.82 2.32 -0.89
CA ASP A 121 -1.11 1.61 0.36
C ASP A 121 -1.99 0.36 0.15
N MET A 122 -1.46 -0.62 -0.59
CA MET A 122 -2.14 -1.91 -0.78
C MET A 122 -1.86 -2.86 0.39
N ASN A 123 -2.23 -2.42 1.59
CA ASN A 123 -2.19 -3.25 2.79
C ASN A 123 -3.40 -4.18 2.88
N PRO A 124 -3.38 -5.25 3.71
CA PRO A 124 -4.47 -6.22 3.81
C PRO A 124 -5.80 -5.65 4.32
N ASP A 125 -5.80 -4.57 5.10
CA ASP A 125 -7.01 -3.89 5.56
C ASP A 125 -7.72 -3.15 4.42
N ASN A 126 -6.96 -2.68 3.42
CA ASN A 126 -7.46 -1.94 2.27
C ASN A 126 -7.88 -2.83 1.10
N VAL A 127 -7.47 -4.11 1.11
CA VAL A 127 -7.80 -5.08 0.06
C VAL A 127 -9.07 -5.84 0.43
N LEU A 128 -10.13 -5.68 -0.36
CA LEU A 128 -11.36 -6.43 -0.18
C LEU A 128 -11.37 -7.69 -1.05
N VAL A 129 -11.63 -8.83 -0.43
CA VAL A 129 -11.77 -10.11 -1.11
C VAL A 129 -13.22 -10.60 -1.09
N SER A 130 -13.55 -11.48 -2.03
CA SER A 130 -14.87 -12.10 -2.10
C SER A 130 -15.19 -12.89 -0.83
N THR A 131 -16.41 -12.76 -0.35
CA THR A 131 -16.94 -13.58 0.75
C THR A 131 -17.04 -15.06 0.40
N GLU A 132 -17.09 -15.38 -0.90
CA GLU A 132 -17.11 -16.74 -1.41
C GLU A 132 -15.69 -17.14 -1.85
N GLY A 133 -15.03 -18.00 -1.06
CA GLY A 133 -13.72 -18.57 -1.39
C GLY A 133 -12.49 -17.68 -1.15
N ALA A 134 -12.67 -16.46 -0.62
CA ALA A 134 -11.64 -15.56 -0.05
C ALA A 134 -10.30 -15.37 -0.82
N SER A 135 -10.22 -15.79 -2.08
CA SER A 135 -8.98 -15.73 -2.89
C SER A 135 -9.10 -14.82 -4.11
N SER A 136 -10.19 -14.07 -4.20
CA SER A 136 -10.48 -13.16 -5.32
C SER A 136 -10.62 -11.73 -4.82
N VAL A 137 -9.73 -10.84 -5.23
CA VAL A 137 -9.83 -9.41 -4.91
C VAL A 137 -11.00 -8.81 -5.68
N VAL A 138 -11.93 -8.20 -4.95
CA VAL A 138 -13.14 -7.58 -5.50
C VAL A 138 -13.11 -6.06 -5.40
N GLY A 139 -12.26 -5.51 -4.54
CA GLY A 139 -12.17 -4.07 -4.36
C GLY A 139 -10.94 -3.63 -3.58
N MET A 140 -10.79 -2.33 -3.52
CA MET A 140 -9.77 -1.64 -2.73
C MET A 140 -10.37 -0.36 -2.17
N ILE A 141 -10.04 -0.03 -0.95
CA ILE A 141 -10.51 1.15 -0.22
C ILE A 141 -9.33 2.00 0.27
N ASP A 142 -9.64 3.12 0.86
CA ASP A 142 -8.68 4.07 1.43
C ASP A 142 -7.66 4.63 0.43
N PHE A 143 -8.14 5.54 -0.41
CA PHE A 143 -7.34 6.28 -1.37
C PHE A 143 -6.69 7.54 -0.77
N GLY A 144 -6.52 7.58 0.56
CA GLY A 144 -5.95 8.73 1.26
C GLY A 144 -4.46 8.97 0.98
N ASP A 145 -3.73 7.91 0.69
CA ASP A 145 -2.27 7.92 0.50
C ASP A 145 -1.83 8.02 -0.97
N MET A 146 -2.78 8.28 -1.87
CA MET A 146 -2.47 8.44 -3.30
C MET A 146 -1.47 9.56 -3.54
N LEU A 147 -0.43 9.27 -4.32
CA LEU A 147 0.57 10.26 -4.74
C LEU A 147 1.16 9.92 -6.11
N HIS A 148 1.79 10.94 -6.74
CA HIS A 148 2.47 10.75 -8.03
C HIS A 148 3.84 10.14 -7.83
N ALA A 149 3.98 8.84 -8.09
CA ALA A 149 5.17 8.05 -7.84
C ALA A 149 5.45 7.01 -8.94
N PRO A 150 6.61 6.34 -8.92
CA PRO A 150 6.85 5.20 -9.78
C PRO A 150 5.77 4.12 -9.62
N LEU A 151 5.15 3.71 -10.73
CA LEU A 151 4.08 2.70 -10.71
C LEU A 151 4.50 1.39 -10.03
N ILE A 152 5.78 1.05 -10.11
CA ILE A 152 6.33 -0.15 -9.47
C ILE A 152 6.22 -0.12 -7.94
N ASN A 153 6.08 1.06 -7.33
CA ASN A 153 5.95 1.19 -5.88
C ASN A 153 4.68 0.53 -5.36
N ASP A 154 3.55 0.60 -6.09
CA ASP A 154 2.32 -0.11 -5.71
C ASP A 154 2.55 -1.61 -5.60
N LEU A 155 3.26 -2.20 -6.57
CA LEU A 155 3.61 -3.62 -6.52
C LEU A 155 4.55 -3.92 -5.35
N ALA A 156 5.55 -3.08 -5.11
CA ALA A 156 6.51 -3.28 -4.03
C ALA A 156 5.82 -3.22 -2.65
N VAL A 157 4.90 -2.27 -2.46
CA VAL A 157 4.09 -2.14 -1.23
C VAL A 157 3.23 -3.38 -1.02
N ALA A 158 2.50 -3.83 -2.06
CA ALA A 158 1.69 -5.04 -1.99
C ALA A 158 2.52 -6.28 -1.62
N CYS A 159 3.69 -6.47 -2.24
CA CYS A 159 4.60 -7.57 -1.92
C CYS A 159 5.12 -7.48 -0.48
N ALA A 160 5.47 -6.29 0.00
CA ALA A 160 5.97 -6.10 1.36
C ALA A 160 4.91 -6.50 2.41
N TYR A 161 3.67 -6.06 2.23
CA TYR A 161 2.57 -6.43 3.13
C TYR A 161 2.25 -7.92 3.08
N GLU A 162 2.28 -8.56 1.89
CA GLU A 162 2.07 -10.00 1.80
C GLU A 162 3.17 -10.81 2.49
N VAL A 163 4.42 -10.39 2.41
CA VAL A 163 5.52 -11.01 3.16
C VAL A 163 5.26 -10.90 4.67
N ILE A 164 4.90 -9.71 5.17
CA ILE A 164 4.60 -9.48 6.58
C ILE A 164 3.40 -10.32 7.02
N ARG A 165 2.33 -10.36 6.24
CA ARG A 165 1.13 -11.13 6.52
C ARG A 165 1.43 -12.63 6.61
N VAL A 166 2.13 -13.18 5.64
CA VAL A 166 2.54 -14.60 5.63
C VAL A 166 3.42 -14.93 6.83
N GLU A 167 4.38 -14.06 7.18
CA GLU A 167 5.23 -14.24 8.35
C GLU A 167 4.42 -14.26 9.65
N SER A 168 3.43 -13.37 9.79
CA SER A 168 2.57 -13.32 10.98
C SER A 168 1.68 -14.54 11.13
N LEU A 169 1.15 -15.08 10.03
CA LEU A 169 0.23 -16.20 10.02
C LEU A 169 0.90 -17.55 10.26
N TYR A 170 2.11 -17.74 9.74
CA TYR A 170 2.80 -19.04 9.72
C TYR A 170 4.04 -19.10 10.61
N GLY A 171 4.29 -18.08 11.44
CA GLY A 171 5.34 -18.09 12.44
C GLY A 171 6.75 -18.18 11.88
N GLY A 172 7.01 -17.57 10.73
CA GLY A 172 8.36 -17.50 10.15
C GLY A 172 8.87 -18.82 9.58
N SER A 173 8.00 -19.72 9.15
CA SER A 173 8.40 -20.89 8.36
C SER A 173 9.01 -20.43 7.05
N LYS A 174 10.33 -20.63 6.90
CA LYS A 174 11.10 -20.21 5.72
C LYS A 174 10.65 -20.88 4.41
N ASP A 175 9.79 -21.89 4.50
CA ASP A 175 9.36 -22.73 3.39
C ASP A 175 8.24 -22.11 2.54
N LEU A 176 7.72 -20.92 2.94
CA LEU A 176 6.62 -20.26 2.26
C LEU A 176 7.01 -19.02 1.43
N LEU A 177 8.29 -18.64 1.48
CA LEU A 177 8.78 -17.44 0.77
C LEU A 177 9.45 -17.74 -0.58
N PHE A 178 9.40 -19.01 -1.06
CA PHE A 178 9.97 -19.42 -2.35
C PHE A 178 9.06 -20.37 -3.10
#